data_c5fbd46a27f48f24cc0e6ec2a42fafe7
#
_entry.id   c5fbd46a27f48f24cc0e6ec2a42fafe7
#
_cell.length_a   1.000
_cell.length_b   1.000
_cell.length_c   1.000
_cell.angle_alpha   90.00
_cell.angle_beta   90.00
_cell.angle_gamma   90.00
#
_symmetry.space_group_name_H-M   'P 1'
#
loop_
_entity.id
_entity.type
_entity.pdbx_description
1 polymer ?
#
loop_
_entity_poly.entity_id
_entity_poly.type
_entity_poly.pdbx_seq_one_letter_code
_entity_poly.pdbx_strand_id
1 'polypeptide(L)'
;LTKVKTRGMFGEAQLAELLEQVFAPEQYAVQVMTKPGSRFTVDFAIKMPGRSEDGAPCWLPIDAKFPNEDYERLLDAQQRADPAAAELAGRALEARIWLEARAIEDKYIEPPHTTDFAILFLPTEGLYAEVLRRPDLMQGLQRKHRITLAGPTTLLAILNSLQMGFRTLALEKRSSEV
;
A
#
# COMPACT_ATOMS: atom_id res chain seq x y z
N LEU A 1 10.01 -21.81 3.24
CA LEU A 1 9.30 -21.13 4.35
C LEU A 1 10.07 -19.93 4.89
N THR A 2 11.40 -20.08 5.13
CA THR A 2 12.25 -19.00 5.66
C THR A 2 12.35 -17.81 4.70
N LYS A 3 12.42 -18.04 3.40
CA LYS A 3 12.52 -16.95 2.40
C LYS A 3 11.27 -16.11 2.32
N VAL A 4 10.08 -16.72 2.35
CA VAL A 4 8.80 -16.01 2.29
C VAL A 4 8.62 -15.16 3.55
N LYS A 5 8.92 -15.70 4.72
CA LYS A 5 8.83 -14.98 5.99
C LYS A 5 9.81 -13.81 6.05
N THR A 6 11.05 -13.99 5.60
CA THR A 6 12.08 -12.95 5.57
C THR A 6 11.69 -11.80 4.64
N ARG A 7 11.06 -12.09 3.51
CA ARG A 7 10.60 -11.07 2.55
C ARG A 7 9.43 -10.26 3.08
N GLY A 8 8.46 -10.92 3.74
CA GLY A 8 7.37 -10.24 4.41
C GLY A 8 7.90 -9.26 5.46
N MET A 9 8.83 -9.71 6.29
CA MET A 9 9.49 -8.88 7.29
C MET A 9 10.26 -7.71 6.69
N PHE A 10 10.94 -7.91 5.55
CA PHE A 10 11.65 -6.84 4.86
C PHE A 10 10.71 -5.73 4.41
N GLY A 11 9.62 -6.09 3.75
CA GLY A 11 8.62 -5.11 3.28
C GLY A 11 7.98 -4.34 4.42
N GLU A 12 7.61 -5.03 5.49
CA GLU A 12 7.03 -4.39 6.67
C GLU A 12 8.04 -3.47 7.38
N ALA A 13 9.29 -3.89 7.53
CA ALA A 13 10.33 -3.08 8.15
C ALA A 13 10.60 -1.80 7.37
N GLN A 14 10.66 -1.89 6.04
CA GLN A 14 10.88 -0.75 5.18
C GLN A 14 9.69 0.22 5.23
N LEU A 15 8.47 -0.30 5.24
CA LEU A 15 7.26 0.50 5.38
C LEU A 15 7.25 1.24 6.72
N ALA A 16 7.64 0.56 7.80
CA ALA A 16 7.76 1.17 9.13
C ALA A 16 8.73 2.36 9.13
N GLU A 17 9.89 2.20 8.50
CA GLU A 17 10.88 3.28 8.39
C GLU A 17 10.34 4.50 7.65
N LEU A 18 9.64 4.28 6.55
CA LEU A 18 9.05 5.37 5.77
C LEU A 18 7.98 6.13 6.57
N LEU A 19 7.15 5.42 7.30
CA LEU A 19 6.14 6.05 8.16
C LEU A 19 6.77 6.86 9.28
N GLU A 20 7.82 6.33 9.92
CA GLU A 20 8.55 7.05 10.98
C GLU A 20 9.19 8.34 10.50
N GLN A 21 9.64 8.39 9.24
CA GLN A 21 10.23 9.60 8.66
C GLN A 21 9.23 10.73 8.53
N VAL A 22 7.97 10.43 8.33
CA VAL A 22 6.95 11.43 7.97
C VAL A 22 5.98 11.73 9.10
N PHE A 23 5.56 10.70 9.85
CA PHE A 23 4.48 10.81 10.83
C PHE A 23 4.96 10.64 12.26
N ALA A 24 4.29 11.31 13.19
CA ALA A 24 4.41 11.05 14.61
C ALA A 24 3.75 9.70 14.95
N PRO A 25 4.18 9.02 16.04
CA PRO A 25 3.61 7.72 16.41
C PRO A 25 2.08 7.71 16.59
N GLU A 26 1.50 8.84 16.96
CA GLU A 26 0.06 8.96 17.17
C GLU A 26 -0.74 9.02 15.86
N GLN A 27 -0.08 9.25 14.73
CA GLN A 27 -0.73 9.45 13.43
C GLN A 27 -0.95 8.14 12.67
N TYR A 28 -0.37 7.03 13.11
CA TYR A 28 -0.56 5.73 12.47
C TYR A 28 -0.50 4.62 13.49
N ALA A 29 -0.92 3.43 13.08
CA ALA A 29 -0.85 2.24 13.92
C ALA A 29 -0.41 1.02 13.10
N VAL A 30 0.07 0.01 13.81
CA VAL A 30 0.60 -1.24 13.24
C VAL A 30 -0.41 -2.36 13.50
N GLN A 31 -0.61 -3.23 12.51
CA GLN A 31 -1.50 -4.38 12.62
C GLN A 31 -2.90 -3.97 13.08
N VAL A 32 -3.58 -3.24 12.23
CA VAL A 32 -4.88 -2.62 12.54
C VAL A 32 -6.03 -3.41 11.91
N MET A 33 -7.03 -3.71 12.71
CA MET A 33 -8.31 -4.24 12.24
C MET A 33 -9.17 -3.06 11.76
N THR A 34 -9.19 -2.82 10.46
CA THR A 34 -9.89 -1.67 9.89
C THR A 34 -11.38 -1.90 9.63
N LYS A 35 -11.77 -3.16 9.44
CA LYS A 35 -13.19 -3.54 9.31
C LYS A 35 -13.72 -4.01 10.65
N PRO A 36 -14.76 -3.40 11.20
CA PRO A 36 -15.37 -3.86 12.45
C PRO A 36 -15.80 -5.33 12.36
N GLY A 37 -15.45 -6.12 13.37
CA GLY A 37 -15.78 -7.55 13.43
C GLY A 37 -14.92 -8.46 12.57
N SER A 38 -13.94 -7.93 11.84
CA SER A 38 -13.02 -8.73 11.04
C SER A 38 -11.91 -9.32 11.93
N ARG A 39 -11.39 -10.47 11.51
CA ARG A 39 -10.21 -11.09 12.14
C ARG A 39 -8.90 -10.68 11.47
N PHE A 40 -8.98 -9.95 10.36
CA PHE A 40 -7.80 -9.58 9.59
C PHE A 40 -7.26 -8.23 10.03
N THR A 41 -5.92 -8.13 10.10
CA THR A 41 -5.23 -6.89 10.41
C THR A 41 -4.36 -6.49 9.22
N VAL A 42 -4.42 -5.22 8.84
CA VAL A 42 -3.53 -4.67 7.83
C VAL A 42 -2.19 -4.32 8.47
N ASP A 43 -1.10 -4.37 7.70
CA ASP A 43 0.25 -4.11 8.23
C ASP A 43 0.34 -2.76 8.94
N PHE A 44 -0.14 -1.70 8.30
CA PHE A 44 -0.17 -0.35 8.85
C PHE A 44 -1.44 0.37 8.40
N ALA A 45 -1.87 1.34 9.20
CA ALA A 45 -2.95 2.24 8.82
C ALA A 45 -2.66 3.64 9.36
N ILE A 46 -2.93 4.65 8.53
CA ILE A 46 -2.77 6.05 8.88
C ILE A 46 -4.10 6.56 9.43
N LYS A 47 -4.06 7.28 10.55
CA LYS A 47 -5.24 7.95 11.09
C LYS A 47 -5.49 9.22 10.28
N MET A 48 -6.59 9.21 9.53
CA MET A 48 -6.98 10.38 8.77
C MET A 48 -7.55 11.43 9.72
N PRO A 49 -7.24 12.74 9.51
CA PRO A 49 -7.83 13.80 10.32
C PRO A 49 -9.31 13.92 10.03
N GLY A 50 -10.06 14.40 11.01
CA GLY A 50 -11.50 14.50 10.96
C GLY A 50 -12.11 13.62 12.05
N ARG A 51 -13.38 13.86 12.32
CA ARG A 51 -14.12 13.08 13.31
C ARG A 51 -15.27 12.38 12.62
N SER A 52 -15.33 11.07 12.78
CA SER A 52 -16.60 10.39 12.62
C SER A 52 -17.53 10.84 13.76
N GLU A 53 -18.83 10.76 13.56
CA GLU A 53 -19.82 11.17 14.58
C GLU A 53 -19.61 10.47 15.92
N ASP A 54 -19.06 9.25 15.90
CA ASP A 54 -18.78 8.44 17.09
C ASP A 54 -17.35 8.62 17.65
N GLY A 55 -16.53 9.50 17.06
CA GLY A 55 -15.15 9.75 17.48
C GLY A 55 -14.16 8.66 17.08
N ALA A 56 -14.57 7.64 16.36
CA ALA A 56 -13.68 6.58 15.89
C ALA A 56 -12.76 7.08 14.79
N PRO A 57 -11.52 6.57 14.69
CA PRO A 57 -10.60 6.98 13.64
C PRO A 57 -11.07 6.47 12.27
N CYS A 58 -10.83 7.28 11.22
CA CYS A 58 -10.93 6.84 9.84
C CYS A 58 -9.53 6.42 9.39
N TRP A 59 -9.39 5.17 8.98
CA TRP A 59 -8.09 4.59 8.66
C TRP A 59 -7.80 4.61 7.16
N LEU A 60 -6.57 4.93 6.78
CA LEU A 60 -6.04 4.64 5.44
C LEU A 60 -5.16 3.39 5.53
N PRO A 61 -5.62 2.24 5.03
CA PRO A 61 -4.84 1.01 5.12
C PRO A 61 -3.65 0.99 4.16
N ILE A 62 -2.52 0.47 4.62
CA ILE A 62 -1.32 0.25 3.80
C ILE A 62 -0.84 -1.17 4.03
N ASP A 63 -0.75 -1.95 2.96
CA ASP A 63 -0.31 -3.33 3.02
C ASP A 63 0.96 -3.50 2.18
N ALA A 64 1.98 -4.12 2.75
CA ALA A 64 3.23 -4.40 2.05
C ALA A 64 3.17 -5.79 1.45
N LYS A 65 3.47 -5.91 0.16
CA LYS A 65 3.55 -7.19 -0.54
C LYS A 65 4.82 -7.25 -1.38
N PHE A 66 5.47 -8.39 -1.32
CA PHE A 66 6.68 -8.63 -2.11
C PHE A 66 6.52 -9.91 -2.93
N PRO A 67 5.88 -9.86 -4.13
CA PRO A 67 5.74 -11.01 -5.02
C PRO A 67 7.06 -11.37 -5.68
N ASN A 68 8.04 -11.73 -4.88
CA ASN A 68 9.43 -11.85 -5.29
C ASN A 68 9.70 -13.03 -6.22
N GLU A 69 8.98 -14.14 -6.04
CA GLU A 69 9.17 -15.31 -6.91
C GLU A 69 8.84 -15.00 -8.37
N ASP A 70 7.70 -14.35 -8.60
CA ASP A 70 7.28 -13.97 -9.94
C ASP A 70 8.24 -12.93 -10.53
N TYR A 71 8.69 -11.98 -9.70
CA TYR A 71 9.64 -10.96 -10.13
C TYR A 71 11.01 -11.54 -10.46
N GLU A 72 11.52 -12.45 -9.63
CA GLU A 72 12.81 -13.14 -9.89
C GLU A 72 12.77 -13.95 -11.18
N ARG A 73 11.66 -14.64 -11.45
CA ARG A 73 11.49 -15.38 -12.71
C ARG A 73 11.53 -14.45 -13.91
N LEU A 74 10.91 -13.28 -13.78
CA LEU A 74 10.93 -12.28 -14.85
C LEU A 74 12.34 -11.76 -15.09
N LEU A 75 13.06 -11.40 -14.03
CA LEU A 75 14.45 -10.94 -14.13
C LEU A 75 15.36 -12.00 -14.75
N ASP A 76 15.22 -13.25 -14.34
CA ASP A 76 16.00 -14.37 -14.87
C ASP A 76 15.72 -14.57 -16.37
N ALA A 77 14.46 -14.53 -16.78
CA ALA A 77 14.08 -14.66 -18.18
C ALA A 77 14.65 -13.50 -19.02
N GLN A 78 14.65 -12.29 -18.49
CA GLN A 78 15.25 -11.13 -19.15
C GLN A 78 16.76 -11.26 -19.29
N GLN A 79 17.46 -11.74 -18.25
CA GLN A 79 18.90 -11.99 -18.30
C GLN A 79 19.28 -13.04 -19.34
N ARG A 80 18.46 -14.08 -19.48
CA ARG A 80 18.67 -15.14 -20.47
C ARG A 80 18.24 -14.75 -21.87
N ALA A 81 17.71 -13.53 -22.04
CA ALA A 81 17.15 -13.06 -23.31
C ALA A 81 16.12 -14.01 -23.90
N ASP A 82 15.23 -14.51 -23.05
CA ASP A 82 14.14 -15.42 -23.41
C ASP A 82 12.80 -14.66 -23.38
N PRO A 83 12.35 -14.09 -24.51
CA PRO A 83 11.14 -13.28 -24.53
C PRO A 83 9.87 -14.02 -24.14
N ALA A 84 9.76 -15.30 -24.52
CA ALA A 84 8.57 -16.11 -24.19
C ALA A 84 8.47 -16.36 -22.69
N ALA A 85 9.58 -16.71 -22.04
CA ALA A 85 9.63 -16.90 -20.59
C ALA A 85 9.40 -15.58 -19.85
N ALA A 86 9.92 -14.46 -20.36
CA ALA A 86 9.72 -13.13 -19.78
C ALA A 86 8.25 -12.71 -19.85
N GLU A 87 7.58 -12.97 -20.95
CA GLU A 87 6.14 -12.66 -21.09
C GLU A 87 5.30 -13.49 -20.11
N LEU A 88 5.59 -14.79 -20.01
CA LEU A 88 4.89 -15.69 -19.10
C LEU A 88 5.07 -15.25 -17.63
N ALA A 89 6.32 -14.97 -17.23
CA ALA A 89 6.62 -14.50 -15.88
C ALA A 89 5.98 -13.14 -15.58
N GLY A 90 5.97 -12.25 -16.55
CA GLY A 90 5.32 -10.94 -16.42
C GLY A 90 3.81 -11.04 -16.22
N ARG A 91 3.14 -11.94 -16.95
CA ARG A 91 1.71 -12.19 -16.77
C ARG A 91 1.41 -12.80 -15.39
N ALA A 92 2.29 -13.68 -14.91
CA ALA A 92 2.15 -14.26 -13.58
C ALA A 92 2.29 -13.19 -12.48
N LEU A 93 3.25 -12.29 -12.64
CA LEU A 93 3.42 -11.15 -11.75
C LEU A 93 2.17 -10.25 -11.72
N GLU A 94 1.67 -9.92 -12.89
CA GLU A 94 0.44 -9.11 -13.01
C GLU A 94 -0.75 -9.79 -12.34
N ALA A 95 -0.95 -11.07 -12.57
CA ALA A 95 -2.03 -11.85 -11.95
C ALA A 95 -1.89 -11.86 -10.42
N ARG A 96 -0.66 -11.97 -9.90
CA ARG A 96 -0.39 -11.90 -8.46
C ARG A 96 -0.79 -10.55 -7.88
N ILE A 97 -0.45 -9.46 -8.55
CA ILE A 97 -0.82 -8.11 -8.11
C ILE A 97 -2.34 -7.93 -8.06
N TRP A 98 -3.06 -8.42 -9.07
CA TRP A 98 -4.53 -8.40 -9.07
C TRP A 98 -5.12 -9.15 -7.87
N LEU A 99 -4.59 -10.34 -7.57
CA LEU A 99 -5.05 -11.15 -6.43
C LEU A 99 -4.81 -10.42 -5.10
N GLU A 100 -3.62 -9.83 -4.93
CA GLU A 100 -3.29 -9.09 -3.72
C GLU A 100 -4.19 -7.85 -3.56
N ALA A 101 -4.43 -7.12 -4.63
CA ALA A 101 -5.30 -5.95 -4.59
C ALA A 101 -6.73 -6.30 -4.18
N ARG A 102 -7.28 -7.37 -4.76
CA ARG A 102 -8.61 -7.86 -4.40
C ARG A 102 -8.69 -8.27 -2.93
N ALA A 103 -7.66 -8.96 -2.44
CA ALA A 103 -7.61 -9.39 -1.05
C ALA A 103 -7.57 -8.20 -0.10
N ILE A 104 -6.80 -7.15 -0.43
CA ILE A 104 -6.72 -5.92 0.37
C ILE A 104 -8.08 -5.22 0.41
N GLU A 105 -8.75 -5.09 -0.72
CA GLU A 105 -10.08 -4.51 -0.79
C GLU A 105 -11.05 -5.26 0.13
N ASP A 106 -11.12 -6.57 -0.04
CA ASP A 106 -12.06 -7.42 0.70
C ASP A 106 -11.81 -7.40 2.21
N LYS A 107 -10.54 -7.37 2.61
CA LYS A 107 -10.17 -7.48 4.03
C LYS A 107 -10.14 -6.16 4.76
N TYR A 108 -9.82 -5.05 4.10
CA TYR A 108 -9.42 -3.82 4.79
C TYR A 108 -10.17 -2.56 4.42
N ILE A 109 -10.87 -2.49 3.28
CA ILE A 109 -11.57 -1.27 2.87
C ILE A 109 -13.05 -1.35 3.24
N GLU A 110 -13.49 -0.44 4.12
CA GLU A 110 -14.90 -0.34 4.53
C GLU A 110 -15.21 1.07 5.01
N PRO A 111 -15.53 2.00 4.06
CA PRO A 111 -15.99 3.33 4.46
C PRO A 111 -17.28 3.24 5.30
N PRO A 112 -17.51 4.09 6.30
CA PRO A 112 -16.70 5.23 6.71
C PRO A 112 -15.59 4.90 7.72
N HIS A 113 -15.41 3.63 8.10
CA HIS A 113 -14.36 3.23 9.04
C HIS A 113 -12.97 3.39 8.43
N THR A 114 -12.90 3.32 7.12
CA THR A 114 -11.69 3.56 6.35
C THR A 114 -11.94 4.61 5.28
N THR A 115 -10.86 5.10 4.66
CA THR A 115 -10.92 5.76 3.38
C THR A 115 -11.51 4.81 2.32
N ASP A 116 -11.91 5.35 1.19
CA ASP A 116 -12.46 4.55 0.09
C ASP A 116 -11.39 3.90 -0.79
N PHE A 117 -10.13 3.93 -0.37
CA PHE A 117 -9.00 3.31 -1.06
C PHE A 117 -7.98 2.81 -0.05
N ALA A 118 -7.04 1.98 -0.52
CA ALA A 118 -5.90 1.53 0.26
C ALA A 118 -4.64 1.56 -0.59
N ILE A 119 -3.48 1.51 0.07
CA ILE A 119 -2.18 1.52 -0.61
C ILE A 119 -1.58 0.12 -0.56
N LEU A 120 -1.16 -0.37 -1.73
CA LEU A 120 -0.35 -1.58 -1.84
C LEU A 120 1.10 -1.15 -2.05
N PHE A 121 1.92 -1.38 -1.04
CA PHE A 121 3.33 -1.01 -1.04
C PHE A 121 4.18 -2.14 -1.60
N LEU A 122 4.95 -1.84 -2.65
CA LEU A 122 5.94 -2.74 -3.25
C LEU A 122 7.33 -2.30 -2.78
N PRO A 123 8.09 -3.16 -2.06
CA PRO A 123 9.26 -2.71 -1.31
C PRO A 123 10.47 -2.28 -2.12
N THR A 124 10.54 -2.57 -3.43
CA THR A 124 11.67 -2.17 -4.25
C THR A 124 11.24 -1.32 -5.44
N GLU A 125 12.08 -0.35 -5.80
CA GLU A 125 11.83 0.49 -6.99
C GLU A 125 11.83 -0.33 -8.28
N GLY A 126 12.67 -1.35 -8.36
CA GLY A 126 12.72 -2.23 -9.54
C GLY A 126 11.41 -2.98 -9.76
N LEU A 127 10.84 -3.53 -8.70
CA LEU A 127 9.54 -4.19 -8.77
C LEU A 127 8.42 -3.21 -9.14
N TYR A 128 8.41 -2.06 -8.50
CA TYR A 128 7.43 -1.01 -8.79
C TYR A 128 7.52 -0.56 -10.26
N ALA A 129 8.72 -0.31 -10.75
CA ALA A 129 8.93 0.08 -12.15
C ALA A 129 8.43 -0.99 -13.13
N GLU A 130 8.66 -2.26 -12.83
CA GLU A 130 8.22 -3.36 -13.68
C GLU A 130 6.69 -3.45 -13.72
N VAL A 131 6.03 -3.31 -12.59
CA VAL A 131 4.57 -3.32 -12.50
C VAL A 131 3.99 -2.09 -13.24
N LEU A 132 4.63 -0.93 -13.10
CA LEU A 132 4.20 0.31 -13.73
C LEU A 132 4.26 0.25 -15.25
N ARG A 133 5.17 -0.54 -15.82
CA ARG A 133 5.31 -0.72 -17.27
C ARG A 133 4.17 -1.53 -17.89
N ARG A 134 3.37 -2.21 -17.09
CA ARG A 134 2.25 -3.00 -17.59
C ARG A 134 1.09 -2.11 -17.93
N PRO A 135 0.58 -2.19 -19.19
CA PRO A 135 -0.51 -1.33 -19.63
C PRO A 135 -1.75 -1.48 -18.75
N ASP A 136 -2.33 -0.37 -18.37
CA ASP A 136 -3.62 -0.26 -17.67
C ASP A 136 -3.67 -0.93 -16.27
N LEU A 137 -2.57 -1.50 -15.79
CA LEU A 137 -2.60 -2.20 -14.50
C LEU A 137 -2.87 -1.24 -13.35
N MET A 138 -2.11 -0.15 -13.25
CA MET A 138 -2.28 0.81 -12.15
C MET A 138 -3.68 1.42 -12.13
N GLN A 139 -4.17 1.87 -13.28
CA GLN A 139 -5.51 2.45 -13.38
C GLN A 139 -6.61 1.41 -13.14
N GLY A 140 -6.40 0.19 -13.63
CA GLY A 140 -7.34 -0.90 -13.43
C GLY A 140 -7.49 -1.28 -11.96
N LEU A 141 -6.40 -1.31 -11.21
CA LEU A 141 -6.41 -1.58 -9.77
C LEU A 141 -7.17 -0.50 -9.01
N GLN A 142 -7.00 0.77 -9.38
CA GLN A 142 -7.73 1.88 -8.77
C GLN A 142 -9.23 1.79 -9.05
N ARG A 143 -9.60 1.51 -10.29
CA ARG A 143 -11.02 1.45 -10.69
C ARG A 143 -11.75 0.26 -10.12
N LYS A 144 -11.14 -0.93 -10.19
CA LYS A 144 -11.80 -2.18 -9.76
C LYS A 144 -11.74 -2.45 -8.28
N HIS A 145 -10.61 -2.13 -7.64
CA HIS A 145 -10.35 -2.50 -6.25
C HIS A 145 -10.00 -1.33 -5.36
N ARG A 146 -9.92 -0.12 -5.91
CA ARG A 146 -9.57 1.09 -5.17
C ARG A 146 -8.21 0.98 -4.49
N ILE A 147 -7.26 0.37 -5.19
CA ILE A 147 -5.90 0.18 -4.71
C ILE A 147 -4.95 1.11 -5.45
N THR A 148 -4.15 1.84 -4.69
CA THR A 148 -3.06 2.67 -5.20
C THR A 148 -1.74 1.92 -4.98
N LEU A 149 -1.01 1.65 -6.06
CA LEU A 149 0.31 1.06 -5.96
C LEU A 149 1.35 2.13 -5.62
N ALA A 150 2.32 1.78 -4.80
CA ALA A 150 3.43 2.66 -4.47
C ALA A 150 4.71 1.88 -4.25
N GLY A 151 5.81 2.37 -4.79
CA GLY A 151 7.16 1.96 -4.42
C GLY A 151 7.71 2.86 -3.31
N PRO A 152 8.96 2.66 -2.88
CA PRO A 152 9.52 3.44 -1.77
C PRO A 152 9.49 4.96 -2.00
N THR A 153 9.95 5.43 -3.15
CA THR A 153 9.98 6.87 -3.46
C THR A 153 8.57 7.45 -3.60
N THR A 154 7.69 6.77 -4.31
CA THR A 154 6.31 7.23 -4.50
C THR A 154 5.53 7.21 -3.19
N LEU A 155 5.73 6.20 -2.35
CA LEU A 155 5.08 6.17 -1.04
C LEU A 155 5.52 7.36 -0.19
N LEU A 156 6.82 7.64 -0.15
CA LEU A 156 7.33 8.79 0.61
C LEU A 156 6.69 10.10 0.12
N ALA A 157 6.56 10.28 -1.18
CA ALA A 157 5.89 11.45 -1.76
C ALA A 157 4.42 11.54 -1.35
N ILE A 158 3.70 10.42 -1.38
CA ILE A 158 2.30 10.35 -0.94
C ILE A 158 2.19 10.71 0.54
N LEU A 159 3.02 10.12 1.39
CA LEU A 159 3.01 10.36 2.84
C LEU A 159 3.31 11.83 3.16
N ASN A 160 4.30 12.42 2.51
CA ASN A 160 4.62 13.83 2.69
C ASN A 160 3.47 14.73 2.27
N SER A 161 2.81 14.43 1.16
CA SER A 161 1.65 15.19 0.68
C SER A 161 0.48 15.10 1.66
N LEU A 162 0.22 13.92 2.21
CA LEU A 162 -0.80 13.71 3.24
C LEU A 162 -0.48 14.54 4.49
N GLN A 163 0.75 14.50 4.97
CA GLN A 163 1.16 15.24 6.16
C GLN A 163 1.02 16.75 5.96
N MET A 164 1.37 17.26 4.80
CA MET A 164 1.17 18.67 4.46
C MET A 164 -0.32 19.03 4.49
N GLY A 165 -1.18 18.18 3.93
CA GLY A 165 -2.63 18.35 3.97
C GLY A 165 -3.18 18.34 5.39
N PHE A 166 -2.68 17.44 6.24
CA PHE A 166 -3.10 17.35 7.65
C PHE A 166 -2.73 18.60 8.42
N ARG A 167 -1.55 19.17 8.18
CA ARG A 167 -1.11 20.42 8.80
C ARG A 167 -1.98 21.61 8.36
N THR A 168 -2.32 21.66 7.08
CA THR A 168 -3.20 22.70 6.56
C THR A 168 -4.58 22.64 7.22
N LEU A 169 -5.16 21.45 7.34
CA LEU A 169 -6.44 21.26 8.03
C LEU A 169 -6.37 21.68 9.51
N ALA A 170 -5.27 21.37 10.19
CA ALA A 170 -5.08 21.75 11.59
C ALA A 170 -5.00 23.27 11.75
N LEU A 171 -4.35 23.98 10.82
CA LEU A 171 -4.28 25.44 10.82
C LEU A 171 -5.64 26.07 10.55
N GLU A 172 -6.39 25.55 9.59
CA GLU A 172 -7.75 26.02 9.29
C GLU A 172 -8.68 25.87 10.50
N LYS A 173 -8.59 24.73 11.18
CA LYS A 173 -9.38 24.47 12.38
C LYS A 173 -9.06 25.46 13.50
N ARG A 174 -7.79 25.76 13.73
CA ARG A 174 -7.36 26.76 14.71
C ARG A 174 -7.87 28.15 14.35
N SER A 175 -7.82 28.50 13.08
CA SER A 175 -8.29 29.80 12.59
C SER A 175 -9.80 29.95 12.77
N SER A 176 -10.58 28.89 12.62
CA SER A 176 -12.04 28.94 12.81
C SER A 176 -12.48 28.94 14.28
N GLU A 177 -11.61 28.54 15.20
CA GLU A 177 -11.88 28.55 16.65
C GLU A 177 -11.59 29.91 17.30
N VAL A 178 -11.00 30.85 16.57
CA VAL A 178 -10.73 32.21 16.99
C VAL A 178 -11.81 33.14 16.46
#